data_241fd6d04888c39bd87c6f95ee42136b
#
_entry.id   241fd6d04888c39bd87c6f95ee42136b
#
_cell.length_a   1.000
_cell.length_b   1.000
_cell.length_c   1.000
_cell.angle_alpha   90.00
_cell.angle_beta   90.00
_cell.angle_gamma   90.00
#
_symmetry.space_group_name_H-M   'P 1'
#
loop_
_entity.id
_entity.type
_entity.pdbx_description
1 polymer ?
#
loop_
_entity_poly.entity_id
_entity_poly.type
_entity_poly.pdbx_seq_one_letter_code
_entity_poly.pdbx_strand_id
1 'polypeptide(L)'
;MYPSVNRAHLDSVGPFAADRTVNLSKIAPKVAVATRPESHHRAGKMKALVLSGGAGTRLRPITHTSAKQLVPVANKPVLFYGLEAIAEAGITEVGIIVGDTAAEIRAAVGDGSRFGIEVTYIPQDEPLGLAHAVLIARRFLGDDDFVMYLGDNFIVGGIAGLVEEFRADRPDAQILLTRVPDPSAFGVAELDGDGRVAALEEKPKEPKSDLALVGVYLFTSVVHEAVRSIAPSWRGELEITHAIQWLIDQRRDVRSTTIRGYWKDTGNVTDMLEVNRTVLETVEPSVEGADVDDESEIIGRVRIEAGAKVSGSRIVGPAIIGARSVISGAYVGPFTSVSEDCRIEDSEIEYSIVLRGASIDGVRRVEASLIGHDVEVTPAPRSPSAHRLVLGDHSKVQISS
;
A
#
# COMPACT_ATOMS: atom_id res chain seq x y z
N MET A 1 9.20 45.10 15.72
CA MET A 1 9.06 46.05 14.60
C MET A 1 8.88 45.19 13.34
N TYR A 2 7.64 44.87 13.01
CA TYR A 2 7.27 44.10 11.80
C TYR A 2 6.50 45.04 10.87
N PRO A 3 6.76 45.06 9.56
CA PRO A 3 6.01 45.90 8.64
C PRO A 3 4.66 45.27 8.27
N SER A 4 3.63 46.08 8.30
CA SER A 4 2.26 45.84 7.87
C SER A 4 2.17 45.54 6.38
N VAL A 5 1.49 44.44 5.98
CA VAL A 5 1.07 44.18 4.60
C VAL A 5 -0.36 44.64 4.37
N ASN A 6 -0.50 45.45 3.34
CA ASN A 6 -1.68 46.19 2.89
C ASN A 6 -2.77 45.21 2.36
N ARG A 7 -4.00 45.44 2.85
CA ARG A 7 -5.24 44.90 2.30
C ARG A 7 -5.71 45.82 1.16
N ALA A 8 -5.63 45.36 -0.07
CA ALA A 8 -6.47 45.89 -1.15
C ALA A 8 -6.51 44.95 -2.34
N HIS A 9 -7.72 44.69 -2.85
CA HIS A 9 -8.17 44.00 -4.06
C HIS A 9 -8.65 42.57 -3.90
N LEU A 10 -9.90 42.45 -3.45
CA LEU A 10 -10.79 41.36 -3.76
C LEU A 10 -12.11 42.02 -4.24
N ASP A 11 -12.22 42.21 -5.53
CA ASP A 11 -13.52 42.40 -6.19
C ASP A 11 -13.39 41.97 -7.64
N SER A 12 -14.36 41.17 -8.08
CA SER A 12 -14.64 40.69 -9.46
C SER A 12 -14.12 39.31 -9.87
N VAL A 13 -14.89 38.25 -9.50
CA VAL A 13 -15.05 37.10 -10.37
C VAL A 13 -16.53 36.71 -10.41
N GLY A 14 -17.14 36.90 -11.56
CA GLY A 14 -18.52 36.55 -11.86
C GLY A 14 -18.72 35.02 -11.98
N PRO A 15 -19.97 34.53 -12.12
CA PRO A 15 -20.31 33.13 -12.01
C PRO A 15 -19.85 32.34 -13.25
N PHE A 16 -19.01 31.32 -13.05
CA PHE A 16 -18.69 30.35 -14.09
C PHE A 16 -19.80 29.32 -14.22
N ALA A 17 -20.39 29.30 -15.42
CA ALA A 17 -21.40 28.33 -15.85
C ALA A 17 -20.84 26.91 -15.87
N ALA A 18 -21.60 25.97 -15.32
CA ALA A 18 -21.47 24.54 -15.56
C ALA A 18 -21.76 24.27 -17.03
N ASP A 19 -20.84 23.61 -17.72
CA ASP A 19 -21.08 22.55 -18.70
C ASP A 19 -19.83 22.30 -19.55
N ARG A 20 -19.19 21.15 -19.39
CA ARG A 20 -18.47 20.40 -20.43
C ARG A 20 -18.01 19.05 -19.87
N THR A 21 -18.86 18.06 -20.04
CA THR A 21 -18.44 16.64 -20.04
C THR A 21 -17.39 16.43 -21.13
N VAL A 22 -16.14 16.23 -20.72
CA VAL A 22 -15.07 15.83 -21.64
C VAL A 22 -15.09 14.32 -21.79
N ASN A 23 -15.51 13.85 -22.96
CA ASN A 23 -15.50 12.45 -23.35
C ASN A 23 -14.06 12.03 -23.68
N LEU A 24 -13.43 11.26 -22.79
CA LEU A 24 -12.03 10.79 -22.86
C LEU A 24 -11.80 9.62 -23.84
N SER A 25 -12.77 9.27 -24.69
CA SER A 25 -12.63 8.12 -25.59
C SER A 25 -11.94 8.42 -26.95
N LYS A 26 -11.36 9.60 -27.17
CA LYS A 26 -10.82 10.01 -28.48
C LYS A 26 -9.44 10.66 -28.47
N ILE A 27 -8.47 10.13 -27.72
CA ILE A 27 -7.06 10.50 -27.94
C ILE A 27 -6.20 9.23 -27.85
N ALA A 28 -6.15 8.47 -28.91
CA ALA A 28 -5.09 7.50 -29.14
C ALA A 28 -4.34 7.89 -30.43
N PRO A 29 -3.03 8.14 -30.39
CA PRO A 29 -2.25 8.30 -31.61
C PRO A 29 -2.04 6.91 -32.25
N LYS A 30 -2.40 6.75 -33.50
CA LYS A 30 -2.06 5.59 -34.32
C LYS A 30 -0.54 5.59 -34.56
N VAL A 31 0.19 4.72 -33.87
CA VAL A 31 1.56 4.36 -34.22
C VAL A 31 1.47 3.15 -35.15
N ALA A 32 2.03 3.28 -36.36
CA ALA A 32 2.14 2.19 -37.31
C ALA A 32 3.06 1.09 -36.78
N VAL A 33 2.50 -0.09 -36.49
CA VAL A 33 3.25 -1.27 -36.05
C VAL A 33 3.79 -1.98 -37.29
N ALA A 34 5.13 -2.09 -37.37
CA ALA A 34 5.79 -2.99 -38.32
C ALA A 34 5.50 -4.42 -37.91
N THR A 35 4.85 -5.18 -38.77
CA THR A 35 4.52 -6.59 -38.55
C THR A 35 5.78 -7.45 -38.49
N ARG A 36 6.11 -7.96 -37.29
CA ARG A 36 7.00 -9.11 -37.08
C ARG A 36 6.20 -10.41 -37.26
N PRO A 37 6.82 -11.52 -37.71
CA PRO A 37 6.10 -12.76 -37.93
C PRO A 37 5.51 -13.30 -36.61
N GLU A 38 4.23 -13.67 -36.66
CA GLU A 38 3.49 -14.30 -35.59
C GLU A 38 4.11 -15.66 -35.21
N SER A 39 4.91 -15.67 -34.15
CA SER A 39 5.14 -16.91 -33.41
C SER A 39 3.89 -17.15 -32.55
N HIS A 40 3.08 -18.13 -32.93
CA HIS A 40 1.96 -18.61 -32.10
C HIS A 40 2.52 -19.26 -30.83
N HIS A 41 2.96 -18.46 -29.87
CA HIS A 41 3.13 -18.91 -28.49
C HIS A 41 1.75 -18.85 -27.84
N ARG A 42 1.22 -20.01 -27.44
CA ARG A 42 0.10 -20.10 -26.50
C ARG A 42 0.41 -19.12 -25.38
N ALA A 43 -0.48 -18.17 -25.13
CA ALA A 43 -0.40 -17.33 -23.95
C ALA A 43 -0.28 -18.27 -22.73
N GLY A 44 0.90 -18.33 -22.13
CA GLY A 44 1.16 -19.17 -20.97
C GLY A 44 0.24 -18.76 -19.84
N LYS A 45 -0.19 -19.73 -19.05
CA LYS A 45 -0.92 -19.47 -17.82
C LYS A 45 -0.03 -18.59 -16.93
N MET A 46 -0.59 -17.49 -16.38
CA MET A 46 0.16 -16.62 -15.48
C MET A 46 -0.33 -16.83 -14.06
N LYS A 47 0.61 -16.97 -13.13
CA LYS A 47 0.37 -17.07 -11.69
C LYS A 47 0.78 -15.81 -10.96
N ALA A 48 0.43 -15.70 -9.70
CA ALA A 48 0.98 -14.69 -8.82
C ALA A 48 1.71 -15.32 -7.64
N LEU A 49 2.81 -14.69 -7.21
CA LEU A 49 3.52 -15.01 -5.98
C LEU A 49 3.51 -13.76 -5.09
N VAL A 50 2.69 -13.78 -4.04
CA VAL A 50 2.55 -12.66 -3.11
C VAL A 50 3.41 -12.92 -1.87
N LEU A 51 4.23 -11.94 -1.48
CA LEU A 51 5.14 -12.09 -0.36
C LEU A 51 4.60 -11.41 0.89
N SER A 52 4.27 -12.20 1.90
CA SER A 52 3.65 -11.75 3.15
C SER A 52 4.41 -12.24 4.40
N GLY A 53 5.70 -12.53 4.28
CA GLY A 53 6.53 -13.09 5.37
C GLY A 53 7.37 -12.07 6.16
N GLY A 54 7.26 -10.77 5.90
CA GLY A 54 8.10 -9.75 6.54
C GLY A 54 7.71 -9.44 7.99
N ALA A 55 8.69 -9.30 8.89
CA ALA A 55 8.49 -9.09 10.34
C ALA A 55 7.95 -7.70 10.74
N GLY A 56 7.90 -6.73 9.82
CA GLY A 56 7.28 -5.41 10.07
C GLY A 56 7.90 -4.58 11.19
N THR A 57 9.19 -4.71 11.47
CA THR A 57 9.85 -4.11 12.65
C THR A 57 9.71 -2.58 12.76
N ARG A 58 9.60 -1.88 11.62
CA ARG A 58 9.43 -0.41 11.57
C ARG A 58 8.02 0.07 11.97
N LEU A 59 7.03 -0.82 11.99
CA LEU A 59 5.66 -0.55 12.43
C LEU A 59 5.39 -0.99 13.88
N ARG A 60 6.41 -1.43 14.62
CA ARG A 60 6.24 -1.72 16.03
C ARG A 60 5.83 -0.45 16.80
N PRO A 61 4.95 -0.56 17.82
CA PRO A 61 4.49 -1.79 18.47
C PRO A 61 3.32 -2.51 17.78
N ILE A 62 2.65 -1.93 16.76
CA ILE A 62 1.47 -2.51 16.10
C ILE A 62 1.75 -3.94 15.60
N THR A 63 2.92 -4.15 14.97
CA THR A 63 3.31 -5.43 14.38
C THR A 63 3.93 -6.43 15.37
N HIS A 64 3.84 -6.19 16.66
CA HIS A 64 4.12 -7.24 17.66
C HIS A 64 3.02 -8.30 17.72
N THR A 65 1.80 -7.92 17.41
CA THR A 65 0.59 -8.75 17.52
C THR A 65 -0.16 -8.89 16.20
N SER A 66 0.33 -8.29 15.12
CA SER A 66 -0.36 -8.30 13.83
C SER A 66 0.62 -8.33 12.65
N ALA A 67 0.27 -9.08 11.61
CA ALA A 67 0.99 -9.05 10.34
C ALA A 67 0.94 -7.63 9.75
N LYS A 68 2.08 -7.06 9.35
CA LYS A 68 2.11 -5.70 8.81
C LYS A 68 1.22 -5.52 7.57
N GLN A 69 1.09 -6.57 6.77
CA GLN A 69 0.28 -6.59 5.56
C GLN A 69 -1.23 -6.59 5.85
N LEU A 70 -1.61 -6.88 7.10
CA LEU A 70 -3.01 -6.82 7.56
C LEU A 70 -3.37 -5.51 8.24
N VAL A 71 -2.40 -4.63 8.51
CA VAL A 71 -2.71 -3.28 9.00
C VAL A 71 -3.55 -2.56 7.95
N PRO A 72 -4.75 -2.06 8.33
CA PRO A 72 -5.67 -1.50 7.33
C PRO A 72 -5.29 -0.07 6.93
N VAL A 73 -5.64 0.24 5.69
CA VAL A 73 -5.69 1.58 5.11
C VAL A 73 -7.12 1.79 4.64
N ALA A 74 -7.76 2.88 5.04
CA ALA A 74 -9.18 3.13 4.78
C ALA A 74 -10.05 1.90 5.11
N ASN A 75 -9.82 1.31 6.30
CA ASN A 75 -10.49 0.14 6.85
C ASN A 75 -10.33 -1.17 6.06
N LYS A 76 -9.42 -1.22 5.07
CA LYS A 76 -9.13 -2.43 4.30
C LYS A 76 -7.65 -2.83 4.45
N PRO A 77 -7.31 -4.09 4.82
CA PRO A 77 -5.93 -4.56 4.89
C PRO A 77 -5.13 -4.25 3.63
N VAL A 78 -3.89 -3.79 3.77
CA VAL A 78 -3.03 -3.44 2.63
C VAL A 78 -2.88 -4.60 1.65
N LEU A 79 -2.70 -5.82 2.15
CA LEU A 79 -2.61 -7.04 1.35
C LEU A 79 -3.78 -7.21 0.37
N PHE A 80 -5.00 -6.80 0.77
CA PHE A 80 -6.19 -7.00 -0.04
C PHE A 80 -6.19 -6.16 -1.31
N TYR A 81 -5.60 -4.96 -1.28
CA TYR A 81 -5.43 -4.14 -2.49
C TYR A 81 -4.55 -4.86 -3.53
N GLY A 82 -3.47 -5.52 -3.08
CA GLY A 82 -2.63 -6.32 -3.96
C GLY A 82 -3.35 -7.55 -4.53
N LEU A 83 -4.12 -8.27 -3.71
CA LEU A 83 -4.90 -9.43 -4.16
C LEU A 83 -6.00 -9.04 -5.15
N GLU A 84 -6.71 -7.94 -4.90
CA GLU A 84 -7.70 -7.38 -5.82
C GLU A 84 -7.06 -6.98 -7.16
N ALA A 85 -5.93 -6.26 -7.13
CA ALA A 85 -5.21 -5.86 -8.33
C ALA A 85 -4.71 -7.06 -9.17
N ILE A 86 -4.31 -8.16 -8.51
CA ILE A 86 -3.94 -9.43 -9.15
C ILE A 86 -5.16 -10.08 -9.81
N ALA A 87 -6.29 -10.13 -9.11
CA ALA A 87 -7.54 -10.67 -9.65
C ALA A 87 -8.05 -9.85 -10.85
N GLU A 88 -8.02 -8.51 -10.74
CA GLU A 88 -8.40 -7.58 -11.83
C GLU A 88 -7.50 -7.73 -13.07
N ALA A 89 -6.22 -8.12 -12.90
CA ALA A 89 -5.32 -8.46 -14.00
C ALA A 89 -5.60 -9.85 -14.63
N GLY A 90 -6.67 -10.54 -14.18
CA GLY A 90 -7.09 -11.84 -14.68
C GLY A 90 -6.19 -12.99 -14.24
N ILE A 91 -5.50 -12.85 -13.10
CA ILE A 91 -4.66 -13.89 -12.50
C ILE A 91 -5.43 -14.54 -11.36
N THR A 92 -5.72 -15.83 -11.48
CA THR A 92 -6.57 -16.57 -10.54
C THR A 92 -5.81 -17.53 -9.62
N GLU A 93 -4.59 -17.96 -9.97
CA GLU A 93 -3.77 -18.83 -9.11
C GLU A 93 -2.71 -18.00 -8.38
N VAL A 94 -2.82 -17.96 -7.05
CA VAL A 94 -1.99 -17.11 -6.19
C VAL A 94 -1.28 -17.95 -5.13
N GLY A 95 0.05 -17.95 -5.16
CA GLY A 95 0.88 -18.46 -4.07
C GLY A 95 1.14 -17.33 -3.07
N ILE A 96 0.87 -17.53 -1.79
CA ILE A 96 1.20 -16.54 -0.75
C ILE A 96 2.33 -17.11 0.10
N ILE A 97 3.48 -16.43 0.07
CA ILE A 97 4.60 -16.71 0.98
C ILE A 97 4.23 -16.21 2.36
N VAL A 98 4.31 -17.08 3.36
CA VAL A 98 3.97 -16.79 4.75
C VAL A 98 5.10 -17.20 5.68
N GLY A 99 5.34 -16.41 6.73
CA GLY A 99 6.30 -16.67 7.79
C GLY A 99 5.60 -16.81 9.14
N ASP A 100 6.15 -16.18 10.18
CA ASP A 100 5.64 -16.24 11.57
C ASP A 100 4.16 -15.86 11.72
N THR A 101 3.66 -14.96 10.86
CA THR A 101 2.26 -14.50 10.86
C THR A 101 1.33 -15.32 9.97
N ALA A 102 1.73 -16.55 9.59
CA ALA A 102 0.98 -17.41 8.69
C ALA A 102 -0.48 -17.66 9.13
N ALA A 103 -0.71 -17.82 10.43
CA ALA A 103 -2.04 -18.07 10.97
C ALA A 103 -2.98 -16.87 10.74
N GLU A 104 -2.50 -15.66 10.94
CA GLU A 104 -3.26 -14.42 10.74
C GLU A 104 -3.56 -14.18 9.27
N ILE A 105 -2.55 -14.34 8.40
CA ILE A 105 -2.73 -14.20 6.95
C ILE A 105 -3.76 -15.23 6.43
N ARG A 106 -3.66 -16.50 6.86
CA ARG A 106 -4.63 -17.54 6.49
C ARG A 106 -6.04 -17.22 6.97
N ALA A 107 -6.19 -16.74 8.21
CA ALA A 107 -7.47 -16.35 8.75
C ALA A 107 -8.11 -15.17 7.99
N ALA A 108 -7.29 -14.20 7.58
CA ALA A 108 -7.76 -13.01 6.88
C ALA A 108 -8.08 -13.25 5.40
N VAL A 109 -7.30 -14.06 4.69
CA VAL A 109 -7.43 -14.27 3.23
C VAL A 109 -8.30 -15.50 2.91
N GLY A 110 -8.25 -16.55 3.74
CA GLY A 110 -8.99 -17.79 3.53
C GLY A 110 -8.45 -18.58 2.32
N ASP A 111 -9.35 -19.14 1.53
CA ASP A 111 -9.04 -19.85 0.28
C ASP A 111 -8.88 -18.93 -0.94
N GLY A 112 -9.13 -17.63 -0.77
CA GLY A 112 -9.06 -16.62 -1.84
C GLY A 112 -10.38 -16.39 -2.59
N SER A 113 -11.41 -17.20 -2.36
CA SER A 113 -12.70 -17.14 -3.08
C SER A 113 -13.36 -15.77 -3.02
N ARG A 114 -13.23 -15.03 -1.92
CA ARG A 114 -13.74 -13.65 -1.76
C ARG A 114 -13.14 -12.66 -2.74
N PHE A 115 -11.95 -12.93 -3.29
CA PHE A 115 -11.26 -12.12 -4.30
C PHE A 115 -11.39 -12.72 -5.72
N GLY A 116 -12.07 -13.87 -5.87
CA GLY A 116 -12.15 -14.59 -7.15
C GLY A 116 -10.85 -15.29 -7.56
N ILE A 117 -9.98 -15.62 -6.58
CA ILE A 117 -8.70 -16.31 -6.77
C ILE A 117 -8.66 -17.62 -5.97
N GLU A 118 -7.72 -18.51 -6.33
CA GLU A 118 -7.39 -19.72 -5.59
C GLU A 118 -6.02 -19.54 -4.92
N VAL A 119 -5.95 -19.69 -3.59
CA VAL A 119 -4.76 -19.43 -2.81
C VAL A 119 -4.05 -20.70 -2.38
N THR A 120 -2.75 -20.77 -2.67
CA THR A 120 -1.81 -21.76 -2.12
C THR A 120 -0.84 -21.07 -1.16
N TYR A 121 -0.81 -21.47 0.09
CA TYR A 121 0.12 -20.92 1.08
C TYR A 121 1.44 -21.70 1.09
N ILE A 122 2.54 -20.96 0.96
CA ILE A 122 3.89 -21.49 0.88
C ILE A 122 4.69 -20.97 2.09
N PRO A 123 5.07 -21.86 3.03
CA PRO A 123 5.82 -21.44 4.21
C PRO A 123 7.26 -21.04 3.83
N GLN A 124 7.74 -19.96 4.43
CA GLN A 124 9.12 -19.53 4.44
C GLN A 124 9.59 -19.50 5.90
N ASP A 125 10.32 -20.51 6.33
CA ASP A 125 10.68 -20.72 7.74
C ASP A 125 11.67 -19.66 8.25
N GLU A 126 12.51 -19.10 7.35
CA GLU A 126 13.46 -18.04 7.68
C GLU A 126 13.40 -16.92 6.61
N PRO A 127 13.59 -15.64 6.98
CA PRO A 127 13.54 -14.50 6.05
C PRO A 127 14.83 -14.39 5.22
N LEU A 128 15.09 -15.39 4.38
CA LEU A 128 16.31 -15.51 3.58
C LEU A 128 16.29 -14.71 2.26
N GLY A 129 15.37 -13.77 2.12
CA GLY A 129 15.30 -12.84 0.99
C GLY A 129 14.22 -13.16 -0.03
N LEU A 130 14.03 -12.22 -0.97
CA LEU A 130 12.96 -12.29 -1.97
C LEU A 130 13.21 -13.36 -3.04
N ALA A 131 14.47 -13.55 -3.47
CA ALA A 131 14.82 -14.61 -4.40
C ALA A 131 14.69 -16.01 -3.77
N HIS A 132 14.90 -16.14 -2.45
CA HIS A 132 14.60 -17.38 -1.73
C HIS A 132 13.11 -17.72 -1.78
N ALA A 133 12.21 -16.73 -1.70
CA ALA A 133 10.78 -16.97 -1.85
C ALA A 133 10.44 -17.59 -3.23
N VAL A 134 11.10 -17.15 -4.31
CA VAL A 134 10.96 -17.75 -5.64
C VAL A 134 11.50 -19.19 -5.67
N LEU A 135 12.61 -19.47 -4.99
CA LEU A 135 13.18 -20.84 -4.92
C LEU A 135 12.21 -21.83 -4.27
N ILE A 136 11.66 -21.49 -3.11
CA ILE A 136 10.75 -22.39 -2.38
C ILE A 136 9.38 -22.51 -3.08
N ALA A 137 8.98 -21.50 -3.84
CA ALA A 137 7.75 -21.52 -4.63
C ALA A 137 7.88 -22.33 -5.94
N ARG A 138 9.04 -22.87 -6.29
CA ARG A 138 9.30 -23.56 -7.56
C ARG A 138 8.25 -24.60 -7.92
N ARG A 139 7.78 -25.39 -6.92
CA ARG A 139 6.76 -26.43 -7.15
C ARG A 139 5.42 -25.83 -7.54
N PHE A 140 5.04 -24.70 -6.94
CA PHE A 140 3.81 -23.99 -7.24
C PHE A 140 3.90 -23.27 -8.59
N LEU A 141 4.99 -22.53 -8.82
CA LEU A 141 5.19 -21.76 -10.04
C LEU A 141 5.31 -22.62 -11.29
N GLY A 142 6.00 -23.76 -11.21
CA GLY A 142 6.26 -24.59 -12.38
C GLY A 142 7.08 -23.83 -13.43
N ASP A 143 6.72 -24.00 -14.69
CA ASP A 143 7.31 -23.27 -15.81
C ASP A 143 6.40 -22.13 -16.33
N ASP A 144 5.36 -21.80 -15.54
CA ASP A 144 4.45 -20.71 -15.87
C ASP A 144 5.12 -19.35 -15.65
N ASP A 145 4.67 -18.36 -16.42
CA ASP A 145 4.98 -16.96 -16.18
C ASP A 145 4.30 -16.51 -14.89
N PHE A 146 4.87 -15.56 -14.17
CA PHE A 146 4.25 -15.10 -12.94
C PHE A 146 4.56 -13.65 -12.60
N VAL A 147 3.63 -13.02 -11.87
CA VAL A 147 3.87 -11.76 -11.16
C VAL A 147 4.28 -12.06 -9.73
N MET A 148 5.37 -11.47 -9.27
CA MET A 148 5.78 -11.43 -7.89
C MET A 148 5.38 -10.07 -7.31
N TYR A 149 4.60 -10.07 -6.22
CA TYR A 149 4.02 -8.88 -5.61
C TYR A 149 4.35 -8.84 -4.11
N LEU A 150 4.98 -7.76 -3.65
CA LEU A 150 5.23 -7.57 -2.21
C LEU A 150 3.94 -7.14 -1.54
N GLY A 151 3.44 -7.94 -0.59
CA GLY A 151 2.11 -7.81 0.03
C GLY A 151 1.89 -6.54 0.87
N ASP A 152 2.91 -5.73 1.06
CA ASP A 152 2.89 -4.43 1.73
C ASP A 152 2.99 -3.25 0.74
N ASN A 153 2.96 -3.50 -0.55
CA ASN A 153 3.00 -2.47 -1.57
C ASN A 153 1.59 -2.04 -1.99
N PHE A 154 1.42 -0.75 -2.15
CA PHE A 154 0.21 -0.13 -2.65
C PHE A 154 0.48 0.63 -3.95
N ILE A 155 -0.30 0.33 -5.00
CA ILE A 155 -0.17 0.95 -6.32
C ILE A 155 -1.55 1.46 -6.76
N VAL A 156 -1.64 2.76 -7.03
CA VAL A 156 -2.86 3.34 -7.60
C VAL A 156 -2.98 2.94 -9.06
N GLY A 157 -4.17 2.45 -9.44
CA GLY A 157 -4.45 1.99 -10.81
C GLY A 157 -4.12 0.52 -11.06
N GLY A 158 -3.64 -0.21 -10.04
CA GLY A 158 -3.40 -1.65 -10.13
C GLY A 158 -2.26 -2.04 -11.07
N ILE A 159 -2.27 -3.30 -11.52
CA ILE A 159 -1.21 -3.89 -12.34
C ILE A 159 -1.70 -4.46 -13.68
N ALA A 160 -2.99 -4.29 -14.03
CA ALA A 160 -3.56 -4.92 -15.22
C ALA A 160 -2.83 -4.51 -16.51
N GLY A 161 -2.57 -3.20 -16.69
CA GLY A 161 -1.85 -2.72 -17.88
C GLY A 161 -0.41 -3.25 -17.97
N LEU A 162 0.27 -3.42 -16.83
CA LEU A 162 1.60 -4.00 -16.78
C LEU A 162 1.59 -5.49 -17.19
N VAL A 163 0.59 -6.23 -16.70
CA VAL A 163 0.41 -7.65 -17.05
C VAL A 163 0.09 -7.81 -18.53
N GLU A 164 -0.72 -6.91 -19.11
CA GLU A 164 -1.01 -6.89 -20.55
C GLU A 164 0.25 -6.61 -21.38
N GLU A 165 1.06 -5.62 -20.99
CA GLU A 165 2.33 -5.29 -21.62
C GLU A 165 3.29 -6.49 -21.59
N PHE A 166 3.43 -7.13 -20.41
CA PHE A 166 4.26 -8.34 -20.26
C PHE A 166 3.77 -9.50 -21.14
N ARG A 167 2.46 -9.75 -21.19
CA ARG A 167 1.90 -10.82 -22.04
C ARG A 167 2.12 -10.57 -23.53
N ALA A 168 2.10 -9.32 -23.96
CA ALA A 168 2.31 -8.94 -25.37
C ALA A 168 3.75 -9.16 -25.81
N ASP A 169 4.71 -8.76 -25.00
CA ASP A 169 6.13 -8.74 -25.33
C ASP A 169 6.92 -9.91 -24.73
N ARG A 170 6.48 -10.43 -23.61
CA ARG A 170 7.02 -11.56 -22.85
C ARG A 170 8.55 -11.53 -22.68
N PRO A 171 9.10 -10.44 -22.08
CA PRO A 171 10.52 -10.40 -21.73
C PRO A 171 10.85 -11.44 -20.65
N ASP A 172 12.12 -11.78 -20.45
CA ASP A 172 12.55 -12.71 -19.40
C ASP A 172 12.24 -12.16 -17.99
N ALA A 173 12.34 -10.83 -17.83
CA ALA A 173 11.89 -10.11 -16.65
C ALA A 173 11.38 -8.72 -17.03
N GLN A 174 10.32 -8.27 -16.34
CA GLN A 174 9.84 -6.88 -16.37
C GLN A 174 9.76 -6.34 -14.95
N ILE A 175 10.43 -5.20 -14.72
CA ILE A 175 10.50 -4.54 -13.42
C ILE A 175 9.82 -3.18 -13.48
N LEU A 176 9.24 -2.77 -12.34
CA LEU A 176 8.70 -1.43 -12.18
C LEU A 176 9.69 -0.54 -11.46
N LEU A 177 9.84 0.67 -11.96
CA LEU A 177 10.69 1.70 -11.39
C LEU A 177 9.85 2.93 -11.02
N THR A 178 10.28 3.62 -9.98
CA THR A 178 9.75 4.93 -9.60
C THR A 178 10.87 5.83 -9.11
N ARG A 179 10.68 7.15 -9.29
CA ARG A 179 11.64 8.13 -8.75
C ARG A 179 11.33 8.41 -7.29
N VAL A 180 12.33 8.31 -6.43
CA VAL A 180 12.21 8.62 -5.01
C VAL A 180 13.29 9.60 -4.57
N PRO A 181 13.02 10.49 -3.60
CA PRO A 181 14.02 11.44 -3.10
C PRO A 181 15.24 10.78 -2.45
N ASP A 182 15.03 9.68 -1.73
CA ASP A 182 16.09 8.88 -1.12
C ASP A 182 15.92 7.41 -1.51
N PRO A 183 16.69 6.91 -2.50
CA PRO A 183 16.60 5.53 -2.96
C PRO A 183 17.43 4.54 -2.11
N SER A 184 18.19 4.98 -1.12
CA SER A 184 19.13 4.15 -0.35
C SER A 184 18.48 2.97 0.40
N ALA A 185 17.16 3.02 0.62
CA ALA A 185 16.40 1.97 1.29
C ALA A 185 15.87 0.88 0.33
N PHE A 186 16.07 1.04 -0.99
CA PHE A 186 15.49 0.22 -2.05
C PHE A 186 16.56 -0.42 -2.93
N GLY A 187 16.16 -1.37 -3.76
CA GLY A 187 16.96 -1.70 -4.94
C GLY A 187 16.96 -0.53 -5.91
N VAL A 188 18.12 -0.16 -6.43
CA VAL A 188 18.29 0.99 -7.32
C VAL A 188 18.69 0.53 -8.71
N ALA A 189 18.02 1.06 -9.74
CA ALA A 189 18.32 0.76 -11.13
C ALA A 189 19.12 1.87 -11.81
N GLU A 190 20.11 1.48 -12.60
CA GLU A 190 20.78 2.36 -13.57
C GLU A 190 20.27 2.00 -14.97
N LEU A 191 19.90 3.02 -15.75
CA LEU A 191 19.51 2.85 -17.16
C LEU A 191 20.65 3.32 -18.06
N ASP A 192 20.82 2.62 -19.20
CA ASP A 192 21.74 3.07 -20.25
C ASP A 192 21.15 4.20 -21.11
N GLY A 193 21.92 4.64 -22.11
CA GLY A 193 21.51 5.72 -23.01
C GLY A 193 20.28 5.41 -23.87
N ASP A 194 19.90 4.13 -23.99
CA ASP A 194 18.72 3.65 -24.72
C ASP A 194 17.53 3.41 -23.77
N GLY A 195 17.69 3.69 -22.47
CA GLY A 195 16.65 3.47 -21.44
C GLY A 195 16.49 2.04 -20.98
N ARG A 196 17.47 1.15 -21.27
CA ARG A 196 17.48 -0.24 -20.80
C ARG A 196 18.13 -0.33 -19.43
N VAL A 197 17.73 -1.33 -18.65
CA VAL A 197 18.35 -1.59 -17.36
C VAL A 197 19.79 -2.09 -17.57
N ALA A 198 20.75 -1.28 -17.13
CA ALA A 198 22.18 -1.56 -17.24
C ALA A 198 22.71 -2.23 -15.97
N ALA A 199 22.26 -1.77 -14.80
CA ALA A 199 22.68 -2.31 -13.51
C ALA A 199 21.61 -2.16 -12.44
N LEU A 200 21.67 -3.06 -11.44
CA LEU A 200 20.85 -3.04 -10.24
C LEU A 200 21.73 -3.22 -9.01
N GLU A 201 21.50 -2.40 -7.99
CA GLU A 201 22.18 -2.50 -6.69
C GLU A 201 21.17 -2.51 -5.55
N GLU A 202 21.30 -3.48 -4.63
CA GLU A 202 20.44 -3.58 -3.46
C GLU A 202 20.90 -2.64 -2.36
N LYS A 203 20.05 -1.69 -1.99
CA LYS A 203 20.26 -0.73 -0.89
C LYS A 203 21.66 -0.11 -0.88
N PRO A 204 22.05 0.58 -1.98
CA PRO A 204 23.37 1.18 -2.10
C PRO A 204 23.57 2.27 -1.05
N LYS A 205 24.78 2.36 -0.51
CA LYS A 205 25.14 3.48 0.38
C LYS A 205 25.25 4.80 -0.36
N GLU A 206 25.65 4.74 -1.63
CA GLU A 206 25.79 5.88 -2.54
C GLU A 206 25.01 5.57 -3.83
N PRO A 207 23.68 5.86 -3.86
CA PRO A 207 22.85 5.57 -5.01
C PRO A 207 23.32 6.32 -6.26
N LYS A 208 23.44 5.63 -7.40
CA LYS A 208 23.85 6.22 -8.67
C LYS A 208 22.69 6.78 -9.48
N SER A 209 21.46 6.51 -9.08
CA SER A 209 20.25 7.06 -9.68
C SER A 209 19.16 7.25 -8.61
N ASP A 210 18.10 7.95 -8.97
CA ASP A 210 16.89 8.13 -8.15
C ASP A 210 15.79 7.10 -8.45
N LEU A 211 16.09 6.08 -9.29
CA LEU A 211 15.16 5.06 -9.74
C LEU A 211 15.13 3.87 -8.79
N ALA A 212 14.14 3.84 -7.90
CA ALA A 212 13.90 2.72 -6.99
C ALA A 212 13.05 1.62 -7.64
N LEU A 213 13.33 0.37 -7.31
CA LEU A 213 12.49 -0.76 -7.69
C LEU A 213 11.21 -0.74 -6.87
N VAL A 214 10.08 -0.84 -7.57
CA VAL A 214 8.76 -1.08 -6.98
C VAL A 214 8.61 -2.57 -6.68
N GLY A 215 7.92 -2.91 -5.61
CA GLY A 215 7.76 -4.31 -5.17
C GLY A 215 6.82 -5.16 -6.04
N VAL A 216 6.84 -4.94 -7.36
CA VAL A 216 6.12 -5.75 -8.35
C VAL A 216 7.06 -6.09 -9.51
N TYR A 217 7.17 -7.37 -9.79
CA TYR A 217 8.06 -7.93 -10.80
C TYR A 217 7.31 -8.97 -11.62
N LEU A 218 7.57 -9.05 -12.92
CA LEU A 218 7.02 -10.11 -13.77
C LEU A 218 8.18 -10.93 -14.33
N PHE A 219 8.03 -12.23 -14.32
CA PHE A 219 9.07 -13.16 -14.72
C PHE A 219 8.54 -14.29 -15.59
N THR A 220 9.36 -14.70 -16.54
CA THR A 220 9.24 -16.04 -17.13
C THR A 220 9.95 -17.06 -16.24
N SER A 221 9.80 -18.34 -16.54
CA SER A 221 10.47 -19.43 -15.81
C SER A 221 12.02 -19.34 -15.80
N VAL A 222 12.61 -18.51 -16.64
CA VAL A 222 14.07 -18.27 -16.70
C VAL A 222 14.62 -17.75 -15.36
N VAL A 223 13.82 -17.03 -14.58
CA VAL A 223 14.22 -16.53 -13.25
C VAL A 223 14.62 -17.66 -12.30
N HIS A 224 14.09 -18.89 -12.48
CA HIS A 224 14.48 -20.03 -11.65
C HIS A 224 15.96 -20.46 -11.83
N GLU A 225 16.56 -20.17 -12.97
CA GLU A 225 17.99 -20.34 -13.17
C GLU A 225 18.77 -19.25 -12.41
N ALA A 226 18.34 -18.00 -12.55
CA ALA A 226 18.96 -16.86 -11.89
C ALA A 226 19.00 -17.02 -10.36
N VAL A 227 17.84 -17.34 -9.72
CA VAL A 227 17.77 -17.46 -8.25
C VAL A 227 18.60 -18.63 -7.69
N ARG A 228 18.92 -19.64 -8.51
CA ARG A 228 19.84 -20.73 -8.11
C ARG A 228 21.33 -20.37 -8.33
N SER A 229 21.60 -19.35 -9.12
CA SER A 229 22.96 -18.96 -9.52
C SER A 229 23.55 -17.83 -8.66
N ILE A 230 22.75 -17.19 -7.83
CA ILE A 230 23.20 -16.12 -6.95
C ILE A 230 23.63 -16.62 -5.57
N ALA A 231 24.50 -15.87 -4.92
CA ALA A 231 24.90 -16.08 -3.52
C ALA A 231 24.17 -15.09 -2.59
N PRO A 232 24.04 -15.41 -1.30
CA PRO A 232 23.53 -14.46 -0.31
C PRO A 232 24.33 -13.15 -0.31
N SER A 233 23.62 -12.03 -0.13
CA SER A 233 24.22 -10.71 0.02
C SER A 233 24.96 -10.57 1.36
N TRP A 234 25.57 -9.40 1.59
CA TRP A 234 26.15 -9.03 2.89
C TRP A 234 25.13 -9.06 4.04
N ARG A 235 23.83 -9.05 3.72
CA ARG A 235 22.70 -9.17 4.67
C ARG A 235 22.38 -10.63 5.01
N GLY A 236 22.99 -11.59 4.34
CA GLY A 236 22.64 -13.01 4.44
C GLY A 236 21.39 -13.39 3.65
N GLU A 237 20.87 -12.51 2.79
CA GLU A 237 19.65 -12.70 2.02
C GLU A 237 19.95 -12.98 0.54
N LEU A 238 19.15 -13.84 -0.11
CA LEU A 238 19.11 -13.99 -1.55
C LEU A 238 18.26 -12.87 -2.15
N GLU A 239 18.91 -11.85 -2.69
CA GLU A 239 18.26 -10.64 -3.18
C GLU A 239 17.66 -10.84 -4.57
N ILE A 240 16.46 -10.33 -4.78
CA ILE A 240 15.84 -10.38 -6.13
C ILE A 240 16.59 -9.47 -7.11
N THR A 241 17.16 -8.38 -6.64
CA THR A 241 18.01 -7.47 -7.42
C THR A 241 19.23 -8.21 -7.99
N HIS A 242 19.85 -9.11 -7.21
CA HIS A 242 20.97 -9.94 -7.69
C HIS A 242 20.52 -10.94 -8.76
N ALA A 243 19.33 -11.53 -8.60
CA ALA A 243 18.80 -12.45 -9.61
C ALA A 243 18.51 -11.72 -10.93
N ILE A 244 17.95 -10.51 -10.87
CA ILE A 244 17.72 -9.70 -12.06
C ILE A 244 19.03 -9.22 -12.66
N GLN A 245 20.02 -8.83 -11.85
CA GLN A 245 21.36 -8.48 -12.32
C GLN A 245 22.01 -9.67 -13.05
N TRP A 246 21.87 -10.88 -12.51
CA TRP A 246 22.34 -12.09 -13.19
C TRP A 246 21.71 -12.27 -14.58
N LEU A 247 20.39 -12.01 -14.72
CA LEU A 247 19.71 -12.05 -16.02
C LEU A 247 20.31 -11.02 -17.00
N ILE A 248 20.59 -9.79 -16.55
CA ILE A 248 21.23 -8.75 -17.35
C ILE A 248 22.63 -9.21 -17.82
N ASP A 249 23.44 -9.75 -16.91
CA ASP A 249 24.79 -10.24 -17.19
C ASP A 249 24.79 -11.40 -18.21
N GLN A 250 23.72 -12.24 -18.18
CA GLN A 250 23.47 -13.30 -19.17
C GLN A 250 22.84 -12.78 -20.47
N ARG A 251 22.69 -11.45 -20.64
CA ARG A 251 22.08 -10.82 -21.82
C ARG A 251 20.64 -11.27 -22.09
N ARG A 252 19.90 -11.58 -21.03
CA ARG A 252 18.48 -11.87 -21.08
C ARG A 252 17.68 -10.59 -21.32
N ASP A 253 16.46 -10.71 -21.85
CA ASP A 253 15.57 -9.56 -22.09
C ASP A 253 14.97 -9.08 -20.75
N VAL A 254 15.63 -8.10 -20.13
CA VAL A 254 15.15 -7.43 -18.91
C VAL A 254 14.65 -6.05 -19.26
N ARG A 255 13.36 -5.82 -19.05
CA ARG A 255 12.72 -4.53 -19.32
C ARG A 255 12.28 -3.81 -18.06
N SER A 256 12.16 -2.51 -18.15
CA SER A 256 11.63 -1.69 -17.07
C SER A 256 10.53 -0.76 -17.56
N THR A 257 9.54 -0.56 -16.70
CA THR A 257 8.47 0.44 -16.89
C THR A 257 8.53 1.40 -15.71
N THR A 258 8.66 2.70 -15.98
CA THR A 258 8.59 3.71 -14.91
C THR A 258 7.13 4.06 -14.68
N ILE A 259 6.63 3.80 -13.46
CA ILE A 259 5.25 4.14 -13.10
C ILE A 259 5.10 5.66 -12.99
N ARG A 260 3.97 6.16 -13.54
CA ARG A 260 3.59 7.57 -13.47
C ARG A 260 2.57 7.86 -12.38
N GLY A 261 2.10 6.81 -11.68
CA GLY A 261 1.11 6.86 -10.62
C GLY A 261 1.73 6.88 -9.22
N TYR A 262 0.85 6.90 -8.23
CA TYR A 262 1.25 6.81 -6.83
C TYR A 262 1.60 5.37 -6.46
N TRP A 263 2.77 5.19 -5.88
CA TRP A 263 3.24 3.96 -5.26
C TRP A 263 3.79 4.24 -3.87
N LYS A 264 3.54 3.33 -2.95
CA LYS A 264 4.17 3.33 -1.62
C LYS A 264 4.39 1.90 -1.10
N ASP A 265 5.52 1.74 -0.43
CA ASP A 265 5.76 0.68 0.54
C ASP A 265 5.17 1.13 1.89
N THR A 266 4.22 0.39 2.44
CA THR A 266 3.60 0.70 3.73
C THR A 266 4.47 0.23 4.91
N GLY A 267 5.76 0.50 4.83
CA GLY A 267 6.75 -0.01 5.78
C GLY A 267 6.84 0.74 7.11
N ASN A 268 6.25 1.92 7.25
CA ASN A 268 6.26 2.75 8.46
C ASN A 268 4.95 3.54 8.61
N VAL A 269 4.76 4.17 9.76
CA VAL A 269 3.50 4.90 10.08
C VAL A 269 3.24 6.06 9.12
N THR A 270 4.28 6.82 8.76
CA THR A 270 4.12 7.96 7.84
C THR A 270 3.63 7.50 6.47
N ASP A 271 4.21 6.44 5.92
CA ASP A 271 3.79 5.87 4.64
C ASP A 271 2.37 5.30 4.71
N MET A 272 2.00 4.66 5.84
CA MET A 272 0.63 4.18 6.09
C MET A 272 -0.38 5.33 6.05
N LEU A 273 -0.08 6.45 6.72
CA LEU A 273 -0.96 7.64 6.74
C LEU A 273 -1.08 8.28 5.36
N GLU A 274 0.00 8.35 4.58
CA GLU A 274 -0.03 8.86 3.20
C GLU A 274 -0.89 7.98 2.29
N VAL A 275 -0.76 6.65 2.40
CA VAL A 275 -1.61 5.71 1.64
C VAL A 275 -3.06 5.83 2.08
N ASN A 276 -3.31 5.93 3.39
CA ASN A 276 -4.66 6.16 3.95
C ASN A 276 -5.31 7.42 3.35
N ARG A 277 -4.57 8.53 3.32
CA ARG A 277 -5.00 9.77 2.68
C ARG A 277 -5.36 9.54 1.21
N THR A 278 -4.47 8.92 0.45
CA THR A 278 -4.66 8.69 -1.00
C THR A 278 -5.90 7.85 -1.28
N VAL A 279 -6.15 6.82 -0.49
CA VAL A 279 -7.34 5.97 -0.64
C VAL A 279 -8.61 6.71 -0.23
N LEU A 280 -8.57 7.45 0.88
CA LEU A 280 -9.73 8.20 1.37
C LEU A 280 -10.19 9.27 0.36
N GLU A 281 -9.30 9.85 -0.45
CA GLU A 281 -9.66 10.78 -1.54
C GLU A 281 -10.56 10.13 -2.61
N THR A 282 -10.60 8.79 -2.68
CA THR A 282 -11.44 8.03 -3.65
C THR A 282 -12.70 7.45 -3.04
N VAL A 283 -12.91 7.60 -1.71
CA VAL A 283 -14.07 7.02 -1.01
C VAL A 283 -15.37 7.68 -1.48
N GLU A 284 -16.34 6.85 -1.84
CA GLU A 284 -17.69 7.32 -2.14
C GLU A 284 -18.45 7.57 -0.83
N PRO A 285 -19.07 8.76 -0.68
CA PRO A 285 -19.85 9.08 0.51
C PRO A 285 -21.03 8.11 0.69
N SER A 286 -21.26 7.67 1.92
CA SER A 286 -22.42 6.85 2.28
C SER A 286 -22.67 6.94 3.78
N VAL A 287 -23.95 6.99 4.16
CA VAL A 287 -24.40 6.90 5.56
C VAL A 287 -25.47 5.80 5.72
N GLU A 288 -25.53 4.88 4.76
CA GLU A 288 -26.56 3.84 4.72
C GLU A 288 -26.43 2.85 5.89
N GLY A 289 -27.51 2.70 6.66
CA GLY A 289 -27.54 1.81 7.82
C GLY A 289 -26.84 2.34 9.07
N ALA A 290 -26.39 3.60 9.06
CA ALA A 290 -25.87 4.31 10.24
C ALA A 290 -26.98 5.10 10.95
N ASP A 291 -26.79 5.35 12.25
CA ASP A 291 -27.65 6.18 13.08
C ASP A 291 -26.94 7.53 13.34
N VAL A 292 -27.38 8.58 12.66
CA VAL A 292 -26.79 9.93 12.75
C VAL A 292 -27.89 10.87 13.20
N ASP A 293 -27.68 11.57 14.34
CA ASP A 293 -28.66 12.52 14.87
C ASP A 293 -28.66 13.84 14.08
N ASP A 294 -29.70 14.66 14.38
CA ASP A 294 -29.92 15.98 13.73
C ASP A 294 -28.93 17.07 14.21
N GLU A 295 -28.22 16.85 15.30
CA GLU A 295 -27.22 17.78 15.86
C GLU A 295 -25.83 17.58 15.25
N SER A 296 -25.62 16.48 14.53
CA SER A 296 -24.34 16.11 13.90
C SER A 296 -24.21 16.75 12.51
N GLU A 297 -22.97 17.17 12.18
CA GLU A 297 -22.63 17.71 10.88
C GLU A 297 -21.71 16.72 10.11
N ILE A 298 -22.18 16.26 8.94
CA ILE A 298 -21.38 15.40 8.05
C ILE A 298 -21.01 16.22 6.80
N ILE A 299 -19.71 16.48 6.60
CA ILE A 299 -19.22 17.41 5.58
C ILE A 299 -18.24 16.69 4.63
N GLY A 300 -18.51 16.78 3.33
CA GLY A 300 -17.61 16.25 2.29
C GLY A 300 -17.72 14.75 2.07
N ARG A 301 -16.61 14.10 1.71
CA ARG A 301 -16.55 12.67 1.41
C ARG A 301 -16.44 11.84 2.69
N VAL A 302 -17.57 11.51 3.27
CA VAL A 302 -17.63 10.70 4.49
C VAL A 302 -18.38 9.40 4.20
N ARG A 303 -17.81 8.26 4.57
CA ARG A 303 -18.49 6.97 4.62
C ARG A 303 -18.70 6.59 6.07
N ILE A 304 -19.94 6.35 6.46
CA ILE A 304 -20.32 5.83 7.76
C ILE A 304 -20.97 4.47 7.54
N GLU A 305 -20.36 3.43 8.09
CA GLU A 305 -20.80 2.06 7.86
C GLU A 305 -21.97 1.66 8.76
N ALA A 306 -22.66 0.59 8.38
CA ALA A 306 -23.87 0.15 9.03
C ALA A 306 -23.71 -0.14 10.54
N GLY A 307 -24.68 0.31 11.33
CA GLY A 307 -24.69 0.15 12.79
C GLY A 307 -23.79 1.14 13.54
N ALA A 308 -23.05 2.01 12.86
CA ALA A 308 -22.34 3.10 13.51
C ALA A 308 -23.33 4.16 14.04
N LYS A 309 -23.01 4.78 15.16
CA LYS A 309 -23.81 5.82 15.82
C LYS A 309 -23.01 7.11 15.92
N VAL A 310 -23.61 8.20 15.47
CA VAL A 310 -23.00 9.55 15.50
C VAL A 310 -23.96 10.50 16.18
N SER A 311 -23.52 11.15 17.27
CA SER A 311 -24.35 12.07 18.05
C SER A 311 -23.57 13.32 18.45
N GLY A 312 -24.18 14.51 18.25
CA GLY A 312 -23.61 15.79 18.62
C GLY A 312 -22.23 16.05 18.10
N SER A 313 -21.89 15.49 16.91
CA SER A 313 -20.52 15.38 16.41
C SER A 313 -20.35 16.06 15.06
N ARG A 314 -19.12 16.44 14.73
CA ARG A 314 -18.76 16.98 13.43
C ARG A 314 -17.75 16.10 12.73
N ILE A 315 -18.13 15.54 11.57
CA ILE A 315 -17.25 14.68 10.76
C ILE A 315 -16.96 15.39 9.44
N VAL A 316 -15.69 15.64 9.17
CA VAL A 316 -15.22 16.32 7.95
C VAL A 316 -14.39 15.35 7.13
N GLY A 317 -14.86 15.02 5.94
CA GLY A 317 -14.17 14.10 5.02
C GLY A 317 -13.00 14.75 4.24
N PRO A 318 -12.20 13.92 3.58
CA PRO A 318 -12.39 12.48 3.38
C PRO A 318 -12.20 11.66 4.67
N ALA A 319 -13.20 10.86 5.05
CA ALA A 319 -13.14 10.05 6.27
C ALA A 319 -13.99 8.76 6.15
N ILE A 320 -13.63 7.75 6.93
CA ILE A 320 -14.44 6.52 7.10
C ILE A 320 -14.67 6.29 8.59
N ILE A 321 -15.93 6.03 8.94
CA ILE A 321 -16.34 5.53 10.26
C ILE A 321 -16.83 4.09 10.07
N GLY A 322 -16.11 3.16 10.67
CA GLY A 322 -16.39 1.72 10.58
C GLY A 322 -17.65 1.28 11.30
N ALA A 323 -18.13 0.12 10.93
CA ALA A 323 -19.36 -0.47 11.44
C ALA A 323 -19.41 -0.53 12.98
N ARG A 324 -20.59 -0.28 13.57
CA ARG A 324 -20.85 -0.34 15.03
C ARG A 324 -20.01 0.57 15.90
N SER A 325 -19.25 1.50 15.29
CA SER A 325 -18.50 2.52 16.04
C SER A 325 -19.42 3.59 16.59
N VAL A 326 -19.01 4.19 17.71
CA VAL A 326 -19.75 5.27 18.39
C VAL A 326 -18.89 6.53 18.36
N ILE A 327 -19.43 7.59 17.78
CA ILE A 327 -18.84 8.93 17.73
C ILE A 327 -19.78 9.89 18.43
N SER A 328 -19.38 10.46 19.58
CA SER A 328 -20.25 11.27 20.41
C SER A 328 -19.52 12.53 20.89
N GLY A 329 -20.13 13.72 20.70
CA GLY A 329 -19.53 14.99 21.11
C GLY A 329 -18.14 15.25 20.49
N ALA A 330 -17.83 14.65 19.36
CA ALA A 330 -16.48 14.58 18.83
C ALA A 330 -16.30 15.30 17.49
N TYR A 331 -15.06 15.68 17.21
CA TYR A 331 -14.64 16.13 15.88
C TYR A 331 -13.76 15.07 15.22
N VAL A 332 -14.20 14.57 14.06
CA VAL A 332 -13.39 13.70 13.20
C VAL A 332 -13.03 14.46 11.93
N GLY A 333 -11.76 14.81 11.79
CA GLY A 333 -11.24 15.61 10.70
C GLY A 333 -10.83 14.79 9.48
N PRO A 334 -10.37 15.49 8.41
CA PRO A 334 -10.03 14.87 7.13
C PRO A 334 -8.94 13.81 7.25
N PHE A 335 -8.99 12.87 6.31
CA PHE A 335 -8.01 11.78 6.15
C PHE A 335 -7.92 10.83 7.35
N THR A 336 -9.03 10.72 8.10
CA THR A 336 -9.16 9.83 9.25
C THR A 336 -9.95 8.59 8.86
N SER A 337 -9.41 7.41 9.19
CA SER A 337 -10.12 6.15 9.13
C SER A 337 -10.29 5.57 10.53
N VAL A 338 -11.54 5.37 10.93
CA VAL A 338 -11.93 4.72 12.17
C VAL A 338 -12.47 3.34 11.80
N SER A 339 -11.85 2.28 12.30
CA SER A 339 -12.29 0.90 12.05
C SER A 339 -13.57 0.57 12.81
N GLU A 340 -14.06 -0.65 12.67
CA GLU A 340 -15.26 -1.13 13.36
C GLU A 340 -15.09 -1.22 14.88
N ASP A 341 -16.21 -1.15 15.60
CA ASP A 341 -16.31 -1.30 17.07
C ASP A 341 -15.49 -0.27 17.87
N CYS A 342 -15.11 0.87 17.27
CA CYS A 342 -14.39 1.95 17.94
C CYS A 342 -15.33 2.89 18.68
N ARG A 343 -14.77 3.62 19.67
CA ARG A 343 -15.47 4.65 20.42
C ARG A 343 -14.63 5.93 20.43
N ILE A 344 -15.19 7.05 19.99
CA ILE A 344 -14.57 8.38 20.06
C ILE A 344 -15.56 9.33 20.70
N GLU A 345 -15.26 9.77 21.93
CA GLU A 345 -16.16 10.57 22.75
C GLU A 345 -15.43 11.83 23.22
N ASP A 346 -16.11 12.99 23.18
CA ASP A 346 -15.61 14.29 23.64
C ASP A 346 -14.16 14.58 23.22
N SER A 347 -13.79 14.19 21.99
CA SER A 347 -12.42 14.17 21.48
C SER A 347 -12.31 14.72 20.07
N GLU A 348 -11.12 15.20 19.70
CA GLU A 348 -10.80 15.62 18.34
C GLU A 348 -9.74 14.71 17.73
N ILE A 349 -9.97 14.25 16.49
CA ILE A 349 -9.00 13.43 15.74
C ILE A 349 -8.99 13.80 14.27
N GLU A 350 -7.79 13.88 13.67
CA GLU A 350 -7.66 14.05 12.22
C GLU A 350 -6.38 13.37 11.69
N TYR A 351 -6.31 13.14 10.37
CA TYR A 351 -5.17 12.55 9.67
C TYR A 351 -4.62 11.31 10.39
N SER A 352 -5.50 10.39 10.78
CA SER A 352 -5.16 9.27 11.66
C SER A 352 -5.84 7.97 11.22
N ILE A 353 -5.26 6.86 11.65
CA ILE A 353 -5.81 5.51 11.48
C ILE A 353 -6.10 4.96 12.88
N VAL A 354 -7.36 4.61 13.14
CA VAL A 354 -7.81 4.00 14.40
C VAL A 354 -8.24 2.58 14.13
N LEU A 355 -7.54 1.61 14.72
CA LEU A 355 -7.82 0.21 14.52
C LEU A 355 -8.97 -0.28 15.40
N ARG A 356 -9.56 -1.42 15.01
CA ARG A 356 -10.74 -2.00 15.63
C ARG A 356 -10.69 -2.02 17.16
N GLY A 357 -11.82 -1.68 17.78
CA GLY A 357 -12.03 -1.77 19.23
C GLY A 357 -11.35 -0.66 20.03
N ALA A 358 -10.63 0.26 19.40
CA ALA A 358 -9.98 1.35 20.13
C ALA A 358 -10.97 2.36 20.67
N SER A 359 -10.66 2.95 21.82
CA SER A 359 -11.45 4.02 22.43
C SER A 359 -10.60 5.27 22.70
N ILE A 360 -11.15 6.44 22.42
CA ILE A 360 -10.56 7.76 22.66
C ILE A 360 -11.62 8.60 23.36
N ASP A 361 -11.37 8.96 24.60
CA ASP A 361 -12.35 9.67 25.43
C ASP A 361 -11.73 10.89 26.11
N GLY A 362 -12.35 12.07 25.94
CA GLY A 362 -11.95 13.32 26.57
C GLY A 362 -10.59 13.87 26.14
N VAL A 363 -10.08 13.49 24.96
CA VAL A 363 -8.76 13.89 24.45
C VAL A 363 -8.90 15.08 23.51
N ARG A 364 -8.26 16.20 23.89
CA ARG A 364 -8.42 17.47 23.17
C ARG A 364 -8.11 17.35 21.67
N ARG A 365 -7.00 16.70 21.28
CA ARG A 365 -6.63 16.54 19.87
C ARG A 365 -5.65 15.39 19.68
N VAL A 366 -5.95 14.53 18.69
CA VAL A 366 -5.09 13.48 18.17
C VAL A 366 -4.86 13.76 16.68
N GLU A 367 -3.62 13.76 16.25
CA GLU A 367 -3.25 14.04 14.85
C GLU A 367 -2.10 13.13 14.40
N ALA A 368 -2.05 12.82 13.10
CA ALA A 368 -0.98 12.07 12.45
C ALA A 368 -0.62 10.76 13.19
N SER A 369 -1.65 10.02 13.65
CA SER A 369 -1.47 8.89 14.56
C SER A 369 -1.99 7.58 13.98
N LEU A 370 -1.33 6.48 14.36
CA LEU A 370 -1.81 5.12 14.15
C LEU A 370 -2.09 4.50 15.52
N ILE A 371 -3.36 4.25 15.81
CA ILE A 371 -3.84 3.74 17.10
C ILE A 371 -4.21 2.27 16.93
N GLY A 372 -3.59 1.41 17.73
CA GLY A 372 -3.70 -0.04 17.65
C GLY A 372 -5.07 -0.60 18.04
N HIS A 373 -5.24 -1.91 17.88
CA HIS A 373 -6.45 -2.62 18.29
C HIS A 373 -6.66 -2.53 19.79
N ASP A 374 -7.92 -2.32 20.21
CA ASP A 374 -8.35 -2.33 21.61
C ASP A 374 -7.54 -1.38 22.52
N VAL A 375 -6.97 -0.31 21.95
CA VAL A 375 -6.23 0.73 22.68
C VAL A 375 -7.21 1.70 23.35
N GLU A 376 -6.94 2.06 24.60
CA GLU A 376 -7.66 3.09 25.33
C GLU A 376 -6.78 4.34 25.47
N VAL A 377 -7.31 5.49 25.04
CA VAL A 377 -6.68 6.80 25.13
C VAL A 377 -7.57 7.71 25.97
N THR A 378 -7.11 8.08 27.14
CA THR A 378 -7.87 8.91 28.12
C THR A 378 -6.98 9.97 28.74
N PRO A 379 -7.55 11.09 29.25
CA PRO A 379 -6.79 12.08 30.01
C PRO A 379 -6.19 11.48 31.27
N ALA A 380 -5.06 12.02 31.70
CA ALA A 380 -4.47 11.62 32.96
C ALA A 380 -5.38 11.99 34.16
N PRO A 381 -5.71 11.06 35.07
CA PRO A 381 -6.70 11.28 36.12
C PRO A 381 -6.21 12.15 37.30
N ARG A 382 -4.99 12.72 37.24
CA ARG A 382 -4.36 13.40 38.37
C ARG A 382 -3.88 14.82 38.05
N SER A 383 -3.97 15.69 39.07
CA SER A 383 -3.35 17.00 39.05
C SER A 383 -2.11 17.02 39.98
N PRO A 384 -0.95 17.58 39.56
CA PRO A 384 -0.71 18.20 38.25
C PRO A 384 -0.78 17.20 37.09
N SER A 385 -1.16 17.71 35.91
CA SER A 385 -1.23 16.89 34.70
C SER A 385 0.13 16.26 34.42
N ALA A 386 0.14 14.96 34.23
CA ALA A 386 1.36 14.21 33.93
C ALA A 386 1.07 13.17 32.82
N HIS A 387 1.97 13.06 31.88
CA HIS A 387 1.92 11.99 30.89
C HIS A 387 2.43 10.69 31.54
N ARG A 388 1.56 9.66 31.60
CA ARG A 388 1.96 8.31 31.98
C ARG A 388 2.14 7.52 30.71
N LEU A 389 3.41 7.16 30.42
CA LEU A 389 3.76 6.48 29.18
C LEU A 389 4.09 5.02 29.48
N VAL A 390 3.48 4.10 28.72
CA VAL A 390 3.87 2.69 28.64
C VAL A 390 4.20 2.45 27.18
N LEU A 391 5.50 2.41 26.86
CA LEU A 391 6.00 2.40 25.50
C LEU A 391 6.74 1.09 25.24
N GLY A 392 6.54 0.52 24.06
CA GLY A 392 7.35 -0.59 23.58
C GLY A 392 8.71 -0.13 23.05
N ASP A 393 9.57 -1.10 22.72
CA ASP A 393 10.88 -0.83 22.14
C ASP A 393 10.73 -0.06 20.82
N HIS A 394 11.65 0.87 20.56
CA HIS A 394 11.67 1.72 19.36
C HIS A 394 10.49 2.71 19.21
N SER A 395 9.69 2.93 20.25
CA SER A 395 8.63 3.94 20.23
C SER A 395 9.21 5.34 20.12
N LYS A 396 8.55 6.19 19.31
CA LYS A 396 8.81 7.64 19.23
C LYS A 396 7.59 8.37 19.77
N VAL A 397 7.78 9.27 20.72
CA VAL A 397 6.70 10.05 21.33
C VAL A 397 7.00 11.52 21.17
N GLN A 398 6.02 12.28 20.70
CA GLN A 398 6.05 13.74 20.68
C GLN A 398 4.98 14.22 21.63
N ILE A 399 5.38 15.05 22.59
CA ILE A 399 4.47 15.62 23.60
C ILE A 399 4.41 17.11 23.35
N SER A 400 3.23 17.62 23.01
CA SER A 400 2.97 19.06 22.98
C SER A 400 2.69 19.58 24.38
N SER A 401 3.37 20.65 24.77
CA SER A 401 3.17 21.37 26.03
C SER A 401 1.89 22.19 26.03
#